data_9c52053bee8175ddca5d7c60ed3c29c8
#
_entry.id   9c52053bee8175ddca5d7c60ed3c29c8
#
_cell.length_a   1.000
_cell.length_b   1.000
_cell.length_c   1.000
_cell.angle_alpha   90.00
_cell.angle_beta   90.00
_cell.angle_gamma   90.00
#
_symmetry.space_group_name_H-M   'P 1'
#
loop_
_entity.id
_entity.type
_entity.pdbx_description
1 polymer ?
#
loop_
_entity_poly.entity_id
_entity_poly.type
_entity_poly.pdbx_seq_one_letter_code
_entity_poly.pdbx_strand_id
1 'polypeptide(L)'
;MLQYDLIIIGGGASGLSAGVSALQHGIKKVLLLERNSDLGGNLNLFINEGFGKYYLGKDVTGPELSSELIREFKAHGGEYKLDTEVLEVTTNKLVTYVNPDEGIQDVKARAIIIASGCREKFTGNINIPIHKYTGIYTLVSAHKLINLQGYLPGKKVVILGKNKWSLLLATRLIVEGADVKAIIDKSNKNDLNDREEKFIKDMNINVIVNSRVVELHGNGRIESIDIENKEDKSIVNIECDSLILTVGYFPEISFVRKSKIEIDEKRNLIVNNNETSVKGIFACGSVLTRDTELFNSGEDGYKVGESVAKYLKKYLY
;
A
#
# COMPACT_ATOMS: atom_id res chain seq x y z
N MET A 1 4.34 -23.35 -23.08
CA MET A 1 4.13 -22.14 -22.24
C MET A 1 2.72 -22.19 -21.69
N LEU A 2 2.57 -22.10 -20.39
CA LEU A 2 1.26 -22.05 -19.72
C LEU A 2 0.50 -20.79 -20.15
N GLN A 3 -0.80 -20.94 -20.36
CA GLN A 3 -1.67 -19.84 -20.77
C GLN A 3 -2.86 -19.72 -19.84
N TYR A 4 -3.07 -18.49 -19.34
CA TYR A 4 -4.21 -18.11 -18.49
C TYR A 4 -5.17 -17.18 -19.23
N ASP A 5 -6.41 -17.14 -18.83
CA ASP A 5 -7.35 -16.12 -19.30
C ASP A 5 -7.00 -14.77 -18.69
N LEU A 6 -6.67 -14.78 -17.40
CA LEU A 6 -6.33 -13.59 -16.62
C LEU A 6 -5.14 -13.88 -15.71
N ILE A 7 -4.16 -12.96 -15.71
CA ILE A 7 -3.12 -12.88 -14.67
C ILE A 7 -3.33 -11.61 -13.86
N ILE A 8 -3.29 -11.73 -12.53
CA ILE A 8 -3.40 -10.63 -11.58
C ILE A 8 -2.06 -10.48 -10.87
N ILE A 9 -1.51 -9.28 -10.87
CA ILE A 9 -0.24 -8.96 -10.24
C ILE A 9 -0.51 -8.20 -8.93
N GLY A 10 -0.33 -8.89 -7.81
CA GLY A 10 -0.57 -8.41 -6.46
C GLY A 10 -1.82 -9.00 -5.81
N GLY A 11 -1.62 -9.64 -4.65
CA GLY A 11 -2.64 -10.33 -3.86
C GLY A 11 -3.24 -9.50 -2.71
N GLY A 12 -3.24 -8.17 -2.85
CA GLY A 12 -3.93 -7.26 -1.91
C GLY A 12 -5.45 -7.21 -2.13
N ALA A 13 -6.12 -6.30 -1.42
CA ALA A 13 -7.58 -6.12 -1.49
C ALA A 13 -8.10 -6.03 -2.93
N SER A 14 -7.53 -5.14 -3.73
CA SER A 14 -7.99 -4.90 -5.12
C SER A 14 -7.71 -6.08 -6.04
N GLY A 15 -6.55 -6.75 -5.89
CA GLY A 15 -6.21 -7.91 -6.72
C GLY A 15 -7.09 -9.13 -6.41
N LEU A 16 -7.29 -9.43 -5.12
CA LEU A 16 -8.18 -10.51 -4.69
C LEU A 16 -9.62 -10.27 -5.14
N SER A 17 -10.14 -9.07 -4.92
CA SER A 17 -11.51 -8.75 -5.31
C SER A 17 -11.72 -8.73 -6.82
N ALA A 18 -10.72 -8.30 -7.58
CA ALA A 18 -10.75 -8.40 -9.04
C ALA A 18 -10.78 -9.86 -9.52
N GLY A 19 -10.00 -10.71 -8.86
CA GLY A 19 -10.01 -12.16 -9.12
C GLY A 19 -11.34 -12.81 -8.81
N VAL A 20 -11.90 -12.53 -7.62
CA VAL A 20 -13.24 -13.01 -7.24
C VAL A 20 -14.27 -12.58 -8.28
N SER A 21 -14.31 -11.30 -8.63
CA SER A 21 -15.24 -10.77 -9.61
C SER A 21 -15.08 -11.43 -10.99
N ALA A 22 -13.86 -11.56 -11.50
CA ALA A 22 -13.60 -12.20 -12.78
C ALA A 22 -14.08 -13.65 -12.81
N LEU A 23 -13.81 -14.43 -11.75
CA LEU A 23 -14.25 -15.82 -11.61
C LEU A 23 -15.78 -15.93 -11.55
N GLN A 24 -16.45 -15.09 -10.75
CA GLN A 24 -17.91 -15.02 -10.65
C GLN A 24 -18.55 -14.66 -12.00
N HIS A 25 -17.88 -13.87 -12.83
CA HIS A 25 -18.31 -13.53 -14.18
C HIS A 25 -17.91 -14.57 -15.25
N GLY A 26 -17.42 -15.75 -14.84
CA GLY A 26 -17.22 -16.90 -15.71
C GLY A 26 -15.85 -17.03 -16.36
N ILE A 27 -14.85 -16.25 -15.93
CA ILE A 27 -13.46 -16.48 -16.32
C ILE A 27 -12.94 -17.69 -15.55
N LYS A 28 -12.29 -18.64 -16.24
CA LYS A 28 -11.96 -19.95 -15.65
C LYS A 28 -10.52 -20.07 -15.18
N LYS A 29 -9.56 -19.59 -15.99
CA LYS A 29 -8.15 -19.72 -15.71
C LYS A 29 -7.58 -18.39 -15.22
N VAL A 30 -7.67 -18.16 -13.90
CA VAL A 30 -7.19 -16.95 -13.23
C VAL A 30 -5.99 -17.30 -12.37
N LEU A 31 -4.84 -16.68 -12.63
CA LEU A 31 -3.61 -16.78 -11.82
C LEU A 31 -3.33 -15.46 -11.14
N LEU A 32 -3.14 -15.50 -9.83
CA LEU A 32 -2.71 -14.37 -9.02
C LEU A 32 -1.25 -14.58 -8.57
N LEU A 33 -0.39 -13.58 -8.81
CA LEU A 33 1.01 -13.57 -8.42
C LEU A 33 1.23 -12.59 -7.28
N GLU A 34 1.68 -13.09 -6.12
CA GLU A 34 1.95 -12.29 -4.92
C GLU A 34 3.40 -12.47 -4.49
N ARG A 35 4.11 -11.34 -4.29
CA ARG A 35 5.52 -11.34 -3.91
C ARG A 35 5.80 -11.72 -2.45
N ASN A 36 4.81 -11.52 -1.57
CA ASN A 36 4.93 -11.88 -0.16
C ASN A 36 4.52 -13.35 0.06
N SER A 37 4.85 -13.87 1.23
CA SER A 37 4.46 -15.21 1.69
C SER A 37 2.97 -15.36 1.99
N ASP A 38 2.21 -14.25 2.00
CA ASP A 38 0.80 -14.23 2.36
C ASP A 38 -0.02 -13.36 1.43
N LEU A 39 -1.25 -13.80 1.14
CA LEU A 39 -2.27 -12.98 0.47
C LEU A 39 -2.87 -11.96 1.45
N GLY A 40 -3.54 -10.94 0.92
CA GLY A 40 -4.23 -9.90 1.69
C GLY A 40 -3.53 -8.54 1.66
N GLY A 41 -2.22 -8.53 1.38
CA GLY A 41 -1.43 -7.29 1.28
C GLY A 41 -1.54 -6.43 2.54
N ASN A 42 -1.79 -5.14 2.37
CA ASN A 42 -1.87 -4.22 3.50
C ASN A 42 -3.11 -4.42 4.39
N LEU A 43 -4.16 -5.13 3.95
CA LEU A 43 -5.31 -5.44 4.82
C LEU A 43 -4.86 -6.16 6.10
N ASN A 44 -3.88 -7.04 6.00
CA ASN A 44 -3.38 -7.82 7.14
C ASN A 44 -2.73 -6.93 8.23
N LEU A 45 -2.42 -5.68 7.93
CA LEU A 45 -1.80 -4.74 8.86
C LEU A 45 -2.80 -3.94 9.68
N PHE A 46 -4.07 -3.87 9.25
CA PHE A 46 -5.05 -2.96 9.83
C PHE A 46 -6.10 -3.69 10.65
N ILE A 47 -5.81 -3.80 11.94
CA ILE A 47 -6.68 -4.44 12.94
C ILE A 47 -7.84 -3.53 13.41
N ASN A 48 -7.92 -2.31 12.88
CA ASN A 48 -9.06 -1.41 13.11
C ASN A 48 -10.23 -1.75 12.17
N GLU A 49 -11.44 -1.47 12.61
CA GLU A 49 -12.65 -1.51 11.79
C GLU A 49 -12.66 -0.41 10.72
N GLY A 50 -13.55 -0.54 9.74
CA GLY A 50 -13.76 0.40 8.63
C GLY A 50 -13.59 -0.24 7.26
N PHE A 51 -13.49 -1.57 7.23
CA PHE A 51 -13.40 -2.36 6.01
C PHE A 51 -14.69 -3.20 5.84
N GLY A 52 -14.85 -3.81 4.66
CA GLY A 52 -15.88 -4.82 4.42
C GLY A 52 -17.28 -4.31 4.13
N LYS A 53 -17.60 -3.04 4.33
CA LYS A 53 -18.94 -2.49 4.11
C LYS A 53 -19.49 -2.80 2.71
N TYR A 54 -18.65 -2.72 1.69
CA TYR A 54 -19.02 -3.03 0.31
C TYR A 54 -19.28 -4.53 0.10
N TYR A 55 -18.38 -5.39 0.62
CA TYR A 55 -18.46 -6.85 0.41
C TYR A 55 -19.38 -7.58 1.36
N LEU A 56 -19.36 -7.18 2.64
CA LEU A 56 -20.00 -7.93 3.73
C LEU A 56 -21.23 -7.22 4.27
N GLY A 57 -21.52 -5.99 3.78
CA GLY A 57 -22.61 -5.16 4.30
C GLY A 57 -22.40 -4.68 5.74
N LYS A 58 -21.24 -4.93 6.33
CA LYS A 58 -20.88 -4.54 7.70
C LYS A 58 -19.42 -4.11 7.77
N ASP A 59 -19.10 -3.32 8.81
CA ASP A 59 -17.73 -2.98 9.10
C ASP A 59 -17.02 -4.17 9.78
N VAL A 60 -15.82 -4.46 9.31
CA VAL A 60 -14.91 -5.50 9.81
C VAL A 60 -13.50 -4.96 9.83
N THR A 61 -12.57 -5.68 10.44
CA THR A 61 -11.14 -5.39 10.39
C THR A 61 -10.53 -5.75 9.02
N GLY A 62 -9.35 -5.21 8.73
CA GLY A 62 -8.62 -5.55 7.51
C GLY A 62 -8.34 -7.05 7.37
N PRO A 63 -7.81 -7.76 8.41
CA PRO A 63 -7.59 -9.20 8.37
C PRO A 63 -8.87 -10.02 8.14
N GLU A 64 -10.02 -9.62 8.70
CA GLU A 64 -11.30 -10.30 8.46
C GLU A 64 -11.73 -10.17 7.00
N LEU A 65 -11.64 -8.96 6.42
CA LEU A 65 -11.93 -8.77 4.99
C LEU A 65 -10.93 -9.55 4.12
N SER A 66 -9.64 -9.52 4.47
CA SER A 66 -8.60 -10.29 3.77
C SER A 66 -8.94 -11.78 3.72
N SER A 67 -9.27 -12.36 4.89
CA SER A 67 -9.63 -13.77 5.00
C SER A 67 -10.84 -14.13 4.14
N GLU A 68 -11.83 -13.25 4.11
CA GLU A 68 -13.03 -13.47 3.31
C GLU A 68 -12.74 -13.42 1.81
N LEU A 69 -12.00 -12.43 1.34
CA LEU A 69 -11.61 -12.33 -0.07
C LEU A 69 -10.75 -13.52 -0.52
N ILE A 70 -9.85 -13.99 0.32
CA ILE A 70 -9.02 -15.17 0.05
C ILE A 70 -9.89 -16.42 -0.03
N ARG A 71 -10.84 -16.58 0.89
CA ARG A 71 -11.79 -17.70 0.90
C ARG A 71 -12.62 -17.74 -0.39
N GLU A 72 -13.19 -16.60 -0.79
CA GLU A 72 -13.99 -16.48 -2.01
C GLU A 72 -13.15 -16.76 -3.26
N PHE A 73 -11.94 -16.20 -3.35
CA PHE A 73 -11.06 -16.44 -4.49
C PHE A 73 -10.74 -17.92 -4.68
N LYS A 74 -10.41 -18.62 -3.57
CA LYS A 74 -10.14 -20.08 -3.59
C LYS A 74 -11.39 -20.89 -3.91
N ALA A 75 -12.53 -20.54 -3.32
CA ALA A 75 -13.80 -21.24 -3.53
C ALA A 75 -14.26 -21.19 -5.00
N HIS A 76 -13.95 -20.13 -5.73
CA HIS A 76 -14.25 -20.01 -7.15
C HIS A 76 -13.15 -20.59 -8.08
N GLY A 77 -12.13 -21.26 -7.52
CA GLY A 77 -11.09 -21.94 -8.29
C GLY A 77 -9.96 -21.03 -8.78
N GLY A 78 -9.74 -19.90 -8.12
CA GLY A 78 -8.60 -19.04 -8.41
C GLY A 78 -7.26 -19.69 -8.04
N GLU A 79 -6.31 -19.68 -8.95
CA GLU A 79 -4.93 -20.14 -8.72
C GLU A 79 -4.07 -18.95 -8.23
N TYR A 80 -3.11 -19.23 -7.34
CA TYR A 80 -2.19 -18.22 -6.86
C TYR A 80 -0.80 -18.80 -6.60
N LYS A 81 0.21 -17.92 -6.69
CA LYS A 81 1.59 -18.22 -6.31
C LYS A 81 2.05 -17.14 -5.35
N LEU A 82 2.58 -17.58 -4.20
CA LEU A 82 3.21 -16.73 -3.18
C LEU A 82 4.72 -16.65 -3.42
N ASP A 83 5.40 -15.78 -2.70
CA ASP A 83 6.85 -15.55 -2.82
C ASP A 83 7.28 -15.38 -4.29
N THR A 84 6.36 -14.81 -5.11
CA THR A 84 6.48 -14.73 -6.56
C THR A 84 6.57 -13.27 -7.01
N GLU A 85 7.78 -12.86 -7.40
CA GLU A 85 8.02 -11.50 -7.88
C GLU A 85 7.90 -11.43 -9.40
N VAL A 86 7.05 -10.54 -9.90
CA VAL A 86 6.95 -10.26 -11.33
C VAL A 86 8.09 -9.34 -11.74
N LEU A 87 8.89 -9.80 -12.68
CA LEU A 87 10.07 -9.10 -13.20
C LEU A 87 9.75 -8.24 -14.41
N GLU A 88 8.84 -8.72 -15.27
CA GLU A 88 8.53 -8.07 -16.53
C GLU A 88 7.10 -8.38 -17.01
N VAL A 89 6.48 -7.38 -17.60
CA VAL A 89 5.25 -7.50 -18.41
C VAL A 89 5.50 -6.91 -19.79
N THR A 90 5.13 -7.63 -20.83
CA THR A 90 5.28 -7.17 -22.22
C THR A 90 3.94 -6.71 -22.82
N THR A 91 4.00 -5.97 -23.94
CA THR A 91 2.81 -5.58 -24.73
C THR A 91 1.98 -6.76 -25.20
N ASN A 92 2.61 -7.93 -25.43
CA ASN A 92 1.94 -9.16 -25.85
C ASN A 92 1.36 -9.96 -24.67
N LYS A 93 1.34 -9.36 -23.47
CA LYS A 93 0.82 -9.97 -22.25
C LYS A 93 1.58 -11.24 -21.83
N LEU A 94 2.87 -11.26 -22.09
CA LEU A 94 3.81 -12.21 -21.48
C LEU A 94 4.22 -11.63 -20.14
N VAL A 95 4.15 -12.42 -19.09
CA VAL A 95 4.56 -12.09 -17.73
C VAL A 95 5.74 -13.00 -17.38
N THR A 96 6.88 -12.39 -17.06
CA THR A 96 8.04 -13.08 -16.50
C THR A 96 8.04 -12.88 -14.99
N TYR A 97 8.11 -13.96 -14.25
CA TYR A 97 8.20 -13.94 -12.78
C TYR A 97 9.32 -14.83 -12.28
N VAL A 98 9.67 -14.67 -11.02
CA VAL A 98 10.61 -15.53 -10.30
C VAL A 98 10.02 -15.92 -8.95
N ASN A 99 10.19 -17.18 -8.57
CA ASN A 99 9.93 -17.68 -7.22
C ASN A 99 10.98 -18.72 -6.79
N PRO A 100 11.04 -19.06 -5.48
CA PRO A 100 12.02 -20.01 -4.95
C PRO A 100 11.93 -21.43 -5.54
N ASP A 101 10.71 -21.88 -5.87
CA ASP A 101 10.46 -23.27 -6.26
C ASP A 101 10.70 -23.52 -7.74
N GLU A 102 10.36 -22.56 -8.60
CA GLU A 102 10.35 -22.73 -10.05
C GLU A 102 11.47 -21.94 -10.76
N GLY A 103 12.14 -21.03 -10.03
CA GLY A 103 13.07 -20.08 -10.63
C GLY A 103 12.37 -19.07 -11.54
N ILE A 104 13.01 -18.67 -12.65
CA ILE A 104 12.43 -17.74 -13.61
C ILE A 104 11.50 -18.48 -14.56
N GLN A 105 10.27 -17.99 -14.67
CA GLN A 105 9.22 -18.57 -15.51
C GLN A 105 8.55 -17.51 -16.38
N ASP A 106 8.11 -17.95 -17.56
CA ASP A 106 7.31 -17.16 -18.48
C ASP A 106 5.91 -17.75 -18.61
N VAL A 107 4.90 -16.90 -18.38
CA VAL A 107 3.49 -17.25 -18.55
C VAL A 107 2.79 -16.24 -19.42
N LYS A 108 1.79 -16.66 -20.17
CA LYS A 108 1.03 -15.80 -21.08
C LYS A 108 -0.41 -15.66 -20.61
N ALA A 109 -0.96 -14.44 -20.71
CA ALA A 109 -2.36 -14.18 -20.42
C ALA A 109 -3.08 -13.59 -21.62
N ARG A 110 -4.43 -13.67 -21.60
CA ARG A 110 -5.32 -12.95 -22.51
C ARG A 110 -5.60 -11.54 -22.01
N ALA A 111 -5.65 -11.38 -20.68
CA ALA A 111 -5.71 -10.10 -20.00
C ALA A 111 -4.80 -10.09 -18.76
N ILE A 112 -4.38 -8.90 -18.32
CA ILE A 112 -3.59 -8.70 -17.11
C ILE A 112 -4.25 -7.61 -16.27
N ILE A 113 -4.28 -7.79 -14.94
CA ILE A 113 -4.62 -6.75 -13.97
C ILE A 113 -3.39 -6.43 -13.15
N ILE A 114 -2.97 -5.16 -13.16
CA ILE A 114 -1.92 -4.62 -12.31
C ILE A 114 -2.58 -4.11 -11.02
N ALA A 115 -2.41 -4.86 -9.93
CA ALA A 115 -2.90 -4.55 -8.58
C ALA A 115 -1.75 -4.56 -7.56
N SER A 116 -0.55 -4.24 -8.02
CA SER A 116 0.73 -4.33 -7.29
C SER A 116 0.89 -3.32 -6.15
N GLY A 117 -0.06 -2.38 -6.03
CA GLY A 117 -0.05 -1.39 -4.98
C GLY A 117 1.01 -0.31 -5.14
N CYS A 118 1.45 0.24 -4.01
CA CYS A 118 2.45 1.29 -3.96
C CYS A 118 3.56 0.97 -2.95
N ARG A 119 4.71 1.61 -3.14
CA ARG A 119 5.83 1.62 -2.18
C ARG A 119 5.89 2.96 -1.48
N GLU A 120 6.23 2.94 -0.22
CA GLU A 120 6.44 4.14 0.58
C GLU A 120 7.72 4.88 0.12
N LYS A 121 7.64 6.19 0.12
CA LYS A 121 8.82 7.03 -0.04
C LYS A 121 9.65 6.97 1.23
N PHE A 122 10.90 6.61 1.09
CA PHE A 122 11.85 6.50 2.20
C PHE A 122 13.00 7.49 2.08
N THR A 123 13.53 7.69 0.89
CA THR A 123 14.67 8.57 0.62
C THR A 123 14.39 9.56 -0.50
N GLY A 124 15.19 10.64 -0.59
CA GLY A 124 15.20 11.53 -1.75
C GLY A 124 14.13 12.63 -1.75
N ASN A 125 13.12 12.56 -0.88
CA ASN A 125 12.11 13.61 -0.74
C ASN A 125 12.18 14.34 0.61
N ILE A 126 13.10 13.91 1.45
CA ILE A 126 13.44 14.51 2.73
C ILE A 126 14.94 14.78 2.63
N ASN A 127 15.35 16.03 2.68
CA ASN A 127 16.77 16.42 2.70
C ASN A 127 17.41 16.11 4.07
N ILE A 128 17.21 14.88 4.56
CA ILE A 128 17.69 14.43 5.87
C ILE A 128 18.43 13.12 5.64
N PRO A 129 19.63 12.92 6.21
CA PRO A 129 20.43 11.71 6.04
C PRO A 129 19.87 10.56 6.88
N ILE A 130 18.67 10.06 6.54
CA ILE A 130 17.98 9.00 7.28
C ILE A 130 18.73 7.67 7.34
N HIS A 131 19.65 7.42 6.42
CA HIS A 131 20.50 6.23 6.38
C HIS A 131 21.62 6.23 7.42
N LYS A 132 21.83 7.37 8.12
CA LYS A 132 22.89 7.52 9.10
C LYS A 132 22.58 6.83 10.43
N TYR A 133 21.30 6.65 10.74
CA TYR A 133 20.86 6.12 12.02
C TYR A 133 19.86 4.96 11.84
N THR A 134 19.87 4.01 12.76
CA THR A 134 18.79 3.05 12.96
C THR A 134 17.62 3.71 13.71
N GLY A 135 16.47 3.03 13.79
CA GLY A 135 15.27 3.57 14.46
C GLY A 135 14.40 4.44 13.54
N ILE A 136 14.68 4.46 12.23
CA ILE A 136 13.88 5.19 11.25
C ILE A 136 13.11 4.19 10.40
N TYR A 137 11.80 4.34 10.35
CA TYR A 137 10.88 3.41 9.70
C TYR A 137 9.91 4.15 8.79
N THR A 138 9.35 3.43 7.83
CA THR A 138 8.15 3.89 7.11
C THR A 138 6.89 3.47 7.88
N LEU A 139 5.75 4.07 7.55
CA LEU A 139 4.46 3.78 8.19
C LEU A 139 4.11 2.28 8.14
N VAL A 140 4.20 1.68 6.94
CA VAL A 140 3.87 0.26 6.74
C VAL A 140 4.85 -0.64 7.48
N SER A 141 6.15 -0.29 7.50
CA SER A 141 7.16 -1.04 8.26
C SER A 141 6.89 -0.99 9.75
N ALA A 142 6.48 0.16 10.31
CA ALA A 142 6.12 0.30 11.70
C ALA A 142 4.85 -0.51 12.04
N HIS A 143 3.82 -0.48 11.17
CA HIS A 143 2.64 -1.34 11.34
C HIS A 143 2.98 -2.83 11.30
N LYS A 144 3.88 -3.26 10.42
CA LYS A 144 4.35 -4.66 10.39
C LYS A 144 5.02 -5.06 11.69
N LEU A 145 5.93 -4.24 12.19
CA LEU A 145 6.61 -4.50 13.47
C LEU A 145 5.61 -4.69 14.60
N ILE A 146 4.66 -3.76 14.77
CA ILE A 146 3.75 -3.77 15.91
C ILE A 146 2.61 -4.79 15.75
N ASN A 147 1.97 -4.86 14.58
CA ASN A 147 0.75 -5.65 14.39
C ASN A 147 1.00 -7.12 14.01
N LEU A 148 2.12 -7.41 13.31
CA LEU A 148 2.43 -8.79 12.91
C LEU A 148 3.55 -9.42 13.75
N GLN A 149 4.50 -8.62 14.24
CA GLN A 149 5.67 -9.15 14.93
C GLN A 149 5.66 -8.89 16.45
N GLY A 150 4.76 -8.03 16.95
CA GLY A 150 4.64 -7.71 18.37
C GLY A 150 5.78 -6.85 18.93
N TYR A 151 6.51 -6.12 18.06
CA TYR A 151 7.62 -5.27 18.47
C TYR A 151 7.28 -3.80 18.33
N LEU A 152 7.60 -2.98 19.32
CA LEU A 152 7.57 -1.54 19.21
C LEU A 152 8.76 -1.05 18.34
N PRO A 153 8.54 -0.14 17.39
CA PRO A 153 9.63 0.49 16.63
C PRO A 153 10.55 1.32 17.51
N GLY A 154 10.03 1.84 18.62
CA GLY A 154 10.72 2.60 19.64
C GLY A 154 9.80 2.91 20.81
N LYS A 155 10.38 3.45 21.89
CA LYS A 155 9.62 3.88 23.09
C LYS A 155 9.23 5.34 23.04
N LYS A 156 10.06 6.20 22.43
CA LYS A 156 9.82 7.64 22.21
C LYS A 156 9.73 7.89 20.72
N VAL A 157 8.52 8.00 20.20
CA VAL A 157 8.26 7.99 18.76
C VAL A 157 7.87 9.37 18.26
N VAL A 158 8.48 9.79 17.15
CA VAL A 158 8.03 10.93 16.36
C VAL A 158 7.52 10.43 15.01
N ILE A 159 6.40 10.97 14.54
CA ILE A 159 5.82 10.64 13.22
C ILE A 159 5.92 11.87 12.32
N LEU A 160 6.50 11.72 11.12
CA LEU A 160 6.60 12.79 10.14
C LEU A 160 5.55 12.59 9.04
N GLY A 161 4.58 13.49 9.01
CA GLY A 161 3.43 13.52 8.12
C GLY A 161 2.12 13.21 8.85
N LYS A 162 1.15 14.13 8.70
CA LYS A 162 -0.19 14.04 9.31
C LYS A 162 -1.19 13.51 8.27
N ASN A 163 -1.72 12.33 8.52
CA ASN A 163 -2.80 11.74 7.74
C ASN A 163 -3.53 10.70 8.61
N LYS A 164 -4.67 10.21 8.13
CA LYS A 164 -5.48 9.20 8.83
C LYS A 164 -4.65 8.00 9.32
N TRP A 165 -3.69 7.58 8.55
CA TRP A 165 -2.88 6.39 8.84
C TRP A 165 -1.81 6.63 9.90
N SER A 166 -1.22 7.85 9.90
CA SER A 166 -0.31 8.25 10.97
C SER A 166 -1.05 8.36 12.31
N LEU A 167 -2.31 8.81 12.31
CA LEU A 167 -3.15 8.84 13.50
C LEU A 167 -3.48 7.44 14.00
N LEU A 168 -3.86 6.53 13.12
CA LEU A 168 -4.10 5.12 13.49
C LEU A 168 -2.86 4.46 14.06
N LEU A 169 -1.69 4.73 13.47
CA LEU A 169 -0.44 4.21 14.02
C LEU A 169 -0.11 4.84 15.37
N ALA A 170 -0.28 6.14 15.53
CA ALA A 170 -0.07 6.82 16.82
C ALA A 170 -0.92 6.20 17.92
N THR A 171 -2.20 5.94 17.62
CA THR A 171 -3.10 5.22 18.55
C THR A 171 -2.53 3.88 18.95
N ARG A 172 -2.15 3.09 17.95
CA ARG A 172 -1.63 1.75 18.19
C ARG A 172 -0.38 1.77 19.05
N LEU A 173 0.53 2.70 18.76
CA LEU A 173 1.76 2.90 19.53
C LEU A 173 1.47 3.26 20.99
N ILE A 174 0.53 4.20 21.24
CA ILE A 174 0.14 4.62 22.59
C ILE A 174 -0.48 3.44 23.36
N VAL A 175 -1.38 2.68 22.74
CA VAL A 175 -2.02 1.51 23.36
C VAL A 175 -0.98 0.46 23.75
N GLU A 176 0.06 0.29 22.98
CA GLU A 176 1.16 -0.64 23.27
C GLU A 176 2.23 -0.05 24.21
N GLY A 177 2.01 1.18 24.72
CA GLY A 177 2.86 1.79 25.74
C GLY A 177 4.03 2.62 25.21
N ALA A 178 4.05 2.98 23.94
CA ALA A 178 5.00 3.95 23.40
C ALA A 178 4.55 5.38 23.71
N ASP A 179 5.52 6.26 23.93
CA ASP A 179 5.32 7.70 24.10
C ASP A 179 5.43 8.38 22.71
N VAL A 180 4.29 8.73 22.12
CA VAL A 180 4.24 9.47 20.86
C VAL A 180 4.49 10.94 21.13
N LYS A 181 5.72 11.38 20.95
CA LYS A 181 6.21 12.74 21.25
C LYS A 181 5.55 13.81 20.39
N ALA A 182 5.42 13.55 19.10
CA ALA A 182 4.77 14.46 18.18
C ALA A 182 4.41 13.79 16.85
N ILE A 183 3.40 14.36 16.18
CA ILE A 183 3.18 14.21 14.74
C ILE A 183 3.55 15.54 14.10
N ILE A 184 4.51 15.53 13.18
CA ILE A 184 5.02 16.73 12.52
C ILE A 184 4.44 16.82 11.11
N ASP A 185 3.88 17.97 10.74
CA ASP A 185 3.37 18.22 9.40
C ASP A 185 3.93 19.51 8.81
N LYS A 186 4.30 19.43 7.54
CA LYS A 186 4.78 20.58 6.76
C LYS A 186 3.65 21.51 6.32
N SER A 187 2.42 21.04 6.33
CA SER A 187 1.21 21.78 5.94
C SER A 187 0.71 22.60 7.12
N ASN A 188 0.16 23.78 6.81
CA ASN A 188 -0.57 24.61 7.76
C ASN A 188 -2.10 24.32 7.72
N LYS A 189 -2.51 23.44 6.80
CA LYS A 189 -3.91 23.10 6.63
C LYS A 189 -4.37 22.15 7.73
N ASN A 190 -5.51 22.43 8.26
CA ASN A 190 -6.24 21.47 9.07
C ASN A 190 -7.10 20.60 8.15
N ASP A 191 -6.49 19.53 7.61
CA ASP A 191 -7.16 18.61 6.68
C ASP A 191 -7.86 17.47 7.43
N LEU A 192 -7.97 17.57 8.76
CA LEU A 192 -8.61 16.59 9.62
C LEU A 192 -10.12 16.87 9.72
N ASN A 193 -10.90 15.81 9.76
CA ASN A 193 -12.32 15.90 10.09
C ASN A 193 -12.54 15.98 11.61
N ASP A 194 -13.75 16.36 12.04
CA ASP A 194 -14.09 16.54 13.45
C ASP A 194 -13.80 15.32 14.33
N ARG A 195 -13.92 14.11 13.78
CA ARG A 195 -13.63 12.86 14.50
C ARG A 195 -12.14 12.68 14.73
N GLU A 196 -11.32 13.01 13.75
CA GLU A 196 -9.86 12.95 13.85
C GLU A 196 -9.32 14.02 14.80
N GLU A 197 -9.89 15.23 14.76
CA GLU A 197 -9.54 16.30 15.72
C GLU A 197 -9.89 15.91 17.15
N LYS A 198 -11.11 15.42 17.36
CA LYS A 198 -11.53 14.92 18.67
C LYS A 198 -10.59 13.83 19.16
N PHE A 199 -10.23 12.91 18.28
CA PHE A 199 -9.33 11.80 18.60
C PHE A 199 -7.94 12.29 19.05
N ILE A 200 -7.34 13.24 18.31
CA ILE A 200 -6.04 13.85 18.68
C ILE A 200 -6.14 14.44 20.08
N LYS A 201 -7.23 15.14 20.39
CA LYS A 201 -7.47 15.77 21.69
C LYS A 201 -7.64 14.73 22.79
N ASP A 202 -8.47 13.72 22.58
CA ASP A 202 -8.78 12.68 23.56
C ASP A 202 -7.52 11.85 23.91
N MET A 203 -6.65 11.59 22.92
CA MET A 203 -5.39 10.86 23.09
C MET A 203 -4.21 11.76 23.46
N ASN A 204 -4.44 13.07 23.61
CA ASN A 204 -3.41 14.06 23.93
C ASN A 204 -2.19 14.01 22.99
N ILE A 205 -2.44 13.81 21.69
CA ILE A 205 -1.38 13.73 20.68
C ILE A 205 -0.90 15.13 20.33
N ASN A 206 0.39 15.39 20.51
CA ASN A 206 1.00 16.66 20.10
C ASN A 206 1.16 16.70 18.57
N VAL A 207 0.45 17.62 17.90
CA VAL A 207 0.54 17.83 16.46
C VAL A 207 1.21 19.18 16.18
N ILE A 208 2.40 19.12 15.55
CA ILE A 208 3.20 20.31 15.21
C ILE A 208 3.07 20.53 13.71
N VAL A 209 2.30 21.55 13.32
CA VAL A 209 2.07 21.92 11.92
C VAL A 209 3.09 22.96 11.44
N ASN A 210 3.06 23.28 10.13
CA ASN A 210 3.93 24.26 9.50
C ASN A 210 5.43 24.08 9.82
N SER A 211 5.83 22.82 10.01
CA SER A 211 7.18 22.49 10.49
C SER A 211 7.84 21.42 9.63
N ARG A 212 9.15 21.39 9.65
CA ARG A 212 9.95 20.37 8.96
C ARG A 212 11.09 19.89 9.84
N VAL A 213 11.46 18.65 9.69
CA VAL A 213 12.69 18.12 10.30
C VAL A 213 13.88 18.66 9.51
N VAL A 214 14.87 19.20 10.20
CA VAL A 214 16.08 19.79 9.61
C VAL A 214 17.34 19.02 9.95
N GLU A 215 17.42 18.41 11.14
CA GLU A 215 18.57 17.62 11.55
C GLU A 215 18.17 16.40 12.39
N LEU A 216 18.98 15.35 12.30
CA LEU A 216 18.85 14.13 13.10
C LEU A 216 20.12 13.97 13.94
N HIS A 217 19.94 13.61 15.20
CA HIS A 217 21.04 13.37 16.14
C HIS A 217 20.98 11.94 16.69
N GLY A 218 22.14 11.35 16.98
CA GLY A 218 22.21 10.03 17.58
C GLY A 218 23.58 9.38 17.46
N ASN A 219 23.74 8.26 18.12
CA ASN A 219 24.93 7.41 18.05
C ASN A 219 24.53 5.99 17.64
N GLY A 220 24.60 5.70 16.34
CA GLY A 220 24.14 4.43 15.77
C GLY A 220 22.60 4.34 15.65
N ARG A 221 21.86 4.76 16.68
CA ARG A 221 20.39 4.91 16.66
C ARG A 221 20.03 6.40 16.80
N ILE A 222 18.87 6.77 16.27
CA ILE A 222 18.34 8.14 16.46
C ILE A 222 18.06 8.39 17.95
N GLU A 223 18.44 9.57 18.45
CA GLU A 223 18.26 10.00 19.84
C GLU A 223 17.45 11.28 19.95
N SER A 224 17.50 12.15 18.93
CA SER A 224 16.64 13.33 18.83
C SER A 224 16.59 13.86 17.41
N ILE A 225 15.65 14.77 17.18
CA ILE A 225 15.49 15.50 15.91
C ILE A 225 15.35 16.99 16.18
N ASP A 226 15.87 17.81 15.27
CA ASP A 226 15.59 19.23 15.23
C ASP A 226 14.49 19.51 14.21
N ILE A 227 13.47 20.23 14.64
CA ILE A 227 12.37 20.70 13.80
C ILE A 227 12.42 22.22 13.67
N GLU A 228 12.28 22.72 12.44
CA GLU A 228 12.19 24.15 12.12
C GLU A 228 10.73 24.52 11.83
N ASN A 229 10.22 25.52 12.52
CA ASN A 229 8.98 26.18 12.10
C ASN A 229 9.26 26.98 10.82
N LYS A 230 8.41 26.82 9.80
CA LYS A 230 8.63 27.41 8.47
C LYS A 230 8.39 28.93 8.43
N GLU A 231 7.62 29.46 9.39
CA GLU A 231 7.24 30.86 9.46
C GLU A 231 8.30 31.70 10.18
N ASP A 232 8.56 31.40 11.45
CA ASP A 232 9.46 32.17 12.32
C ASP A 232 10.91 31.63 12.35
N LYS A 233 11.17 30.49 11.69
CA LYS A 233 12.48 29.82 11.65
C LYS A 233 12.99 29.35 13.01
N SER A 234 12.15 29.34 14.02
CA SER A 234 12.53 28.77 15.32
C SER A 234 12.84 27.28 15.19
N ILE A 235 13.83 26.83 15.94
CA ILE A 235 14.23 25.42 15.98
C ILE A 235 13.96 24.88 17.37
N VAL A 236 13.32 23.70 17.40
CA VAL A 236 13.04 22.96 18.62
C VAL A 236 13.60 21.56 18.49
N ASN A 237 14.33 21.10 19.51
CA ASN A 237 14.82 19.73 19.60
C ASN A 237 13.77 18.82 20.27
N ILE A 238 13.51 17.66 19.69
CA ILE A 238 12.61 16.65 20.26
C ILE A 238 13.39 15.35 20.46
N GLU A 239 13.48 14.90 21.69
CA GLU A 239 14.07 13.61 22.03
C GLU A 239 13.19 12.47 21.52
N CYS A 240 13.78 11.53 20.78
CA CYS A 240 13.09 10.34 20.27
C CYS A 240 14.08 9.23 19.99
N ASP A 241 13.64 7.97 20.11
CA ASP A 241 14.41 6.79 19.72
C ASP A 241 13.85 6.11 18.46
N SER A 242 12.77 6.69 17.89
CA SER A 242 12.20 6.26 16.62
C SER A 242 11.56 7.43 15.85
N LEU A 243 11.84 7.48 14.55
CA LEU A 243 11.20 8.39 13.59
C LEU A 243 10.44 7.57 12.54
N ILE A 244 9.14 7.83 12.41
CA ILE A 244 8.29 7.16 11.43
C ILE A 244 7.92 8.12 10.31
N LEU A 245 8.16 7.69 9.07
CA LEU A 245 7.98 8.52 7.88
C LEU A 245 6.67 8.19 7.18
N THR A 246 5.82 9.20 6.97
CA THR A 246 4.59 9.11 6.18
C THR A 246 4.60 10.15 5.06
N VAL A 247 5.68 10.16 4.27
CA VAL A 247 6.03 11.23 3.34
C VAL A 247 5.56 10.99 1.90
N GLY A 248 4.67 10.03 1.71
CA GLY A 248 4.04 9.71 0.43
C GLY A 248 4.48 8.38 -0.17
N TYR A 249 3.99 8.10 -1.38
CA TYR A 249 4.09 6.79 -2.01
C TYR A 249 4.46 6.90 -3.49
N PHE A 250 4.98 5.79 -4.04
CA PHE A 250 5.19 5.58 -5.47
C PHE A 250 4.39 4.35 -5.93
N PRO A 251 3.78 4.36 -7.11
CA PRO A 251 3.21 3.15 -7.66
C PRO A 251 4.28 2.09 -7.89
N GLU A 252 3.95 0.84 -7.57
CA GLU A 252 4.83 -0.30 -7.81
C GLU A 252 4.66 -0.80 -9.24
N ILE A 253 5.43 -0.23 -10.14
CA ILE A 253 5.36 -0.47 -11.59
C ILE A 253 6.72 -0.73 -12.23
N SER A 254 7.69 -1.20 -11.45
CA SER A 254 9.05 -1.45 -11.96
C SER A 254 9.09 -2.45 -13.13
N PHE A 255 8.17 -3.40 -13.14
CA PHE A 255 8.06 -4.48 -14.12
C PHE A 255 7.37 -4.10 -15.44
N VAL A 256 6.77 -2.89 -15.55
CA VAL A 256 6.05 -2.49 -16.79
C VAL A 256 6.95 -1.79 -17.83
N ARG A 257 8.24 -1.65 -17.60
CA ARG A 257 9.16 -0.88 -18.46
C ARG A 257 9.14 -1.30 -19.94
N LYS A 258 8.96 -2.60 -20.22
CA LYS A 258 8.91 -3.16 -21.58
C LYS A 258 7.49 -3.30 -22.13
N SER A 259 6.47 -2.97 -21.33
CA SER A 259 5.07 -3.10 -21.74
C SER A 259 4.59 -1.99 -22.68
N LYS A 260 5.35 -0.89 -22.81
CA LYS A 260 4.94 0.34 -23.51
C LYS A 260 3.67 0.99 -22.94
N ILE A 261 3.32 0.69 -21.71
CA ILE A 261 2.23 1.36 -21.00
C ILE A 261 2.65 2.81 -20.78
N GLU A 262 1.76 3.75 -21.11
CA GLU A 262 1.99 5.16 -20.89
C GLU A 262 1.98 5.49 -19.39
N ILE A 263 2.96 6.31 -19.00
CA ILE A 263 3.19 6.74 -17.62
C ILE A 263 3.34 8.26 -17.65
N ASP A 264 2.67 8.95 -16.73
CA ASP A 264 2.79 10.41 -16.60
C ASP A 264 4.16 10.84 -16.04
N GLU A 265 4.44 12.15 -16.07
CA GLU A 265 5.67 12.74 -15.54
C GLU A 265 5.90 12.43 -14.04
N LYS A 266 4.83 12.17 -13.31
CA LYS A 266 4.86 11.80 -11.90
C LYS A 266 4.95 10.29 -11.68
N ARG A 267 5.15 9.50 -12.72
CA ARG A 267 5.24 8.03 -12.71
C ARG A 267 3.93 7.30 -12.38
N ASN A 268 2.77 7.89 -12.67
CA ASN A 268 1.50 7.16 -12.59
C ASN A 268 1.20 6.45 -13.89
N LEU A 269 0.52 5.31 -13.80
CA LEU A 269 -0.11 4.68 -14.96
C LEU A 269 -1.23 5.58 -15.50
N ILE A 270 -1.22 5.81 -16.81
CA ILE A 270 -2.32 6.48 -17.50
C ILE A 270 -3.36 5.42 -17.84
N VAL A 271 -4.57 5.58 -17.33
CA VAL A 271 -5.68 4.63 -17.53
C VAL A 271 -6.94 5.35 -17.99
N ASN A 272 -7.73 4.65 -18.80
CA ASN A 272 -9.06 5.05 -19.18
C ASN A 272 -10.04 3.91 -18.81
N ASN A 273 -10.99 4.19 -17.91
CA ASN A 273 -11.86 3.15 -17.32
C ASN A 273 -11.07 1.93 -16.81
N ASN A 274 -9.99 2.20 -16.09
CA ASN A 274 -9.06 1.21 -15.56
C ASN A 274 -8.26 0.39 -16.60
N GLU A 275 -8.48 0.55 -17.91
CA GLU A 275 -7.62 -0.02 -18.94
C GLU A 275 -6.44 0.92 -19.22
N THR A 276 -5.23 0.37 -19.28
CA THR A 276 -4.01 1.13 -19.63
C THR A 276 -3.98 1.47 -21.12
N SER A 277 -2.97 2.22 -21.58
CA SER A 277 -2.75 2.46 -23.01
C SER A 277 -2.50 1.17 -23.83
N VAL A 278 -2.19 0.07 -23.17
CA VAL A 278 -2.02 -1.26 -23.80
C VAL A 278 -3.28 -2.10 -23.61
N LYS A 279 -3.96 -2.39 -24.69
CA LYS A 279 -5.23 -3.12 -24.72
C LYS A 279 -5.15 -4.48 -24.00
N GLY A 280 -6.09 -4.72 -23.09
CA GLY A 280 -6.19 -5.93 -22.28
C GLY A 280 -5.24 -5.94 -21.09
N ILE A 281 -4.59 -4.81 -20.77
CA ILE A 281 -3.88 -4.61 -19.51
C ILE A 281 -4.62 -3.55 -18.71
N PHE A 282 -5.10 -3.92 -17.52
CA PHE A 282 -5.89 -3.10 -16.62
C PHE A 282 -5.11 -2.82 -15.35
N ALA A 283 -5.56 -1.83 -14.58
CA ALA A 283 -4.98 -1.53 -13.27
C ALA A 283 -6.05 -1.13 -12.26
N CYS A 284 -5.83 -1.48 -10.99
CA CYS A 284 -6.70 -1.12 -9.86
C CYS A 284 -5.92 -1.02 -8.55
N GLY A 285 -6.52 -0.37 -7.57
CA GLY A 285 -5.95 -0.21 -6.25
C GLY A 285 -4.96 0.93 -6.13
N SER A 286 -4.16 0.89 -5.09
CA SER A 286 -3.22 1.97 -4.75
C SER A 286 -2.07 2.17 -5.74
N VAL A 287 -1.95 1.33 -6.76
CA VAL A 287 -1.08 1.58 -7.91
C VAL A 287 -1.55 2.77 -8.75
N LEU A 288 -2.85 3.10 -8.72
CA LEU A 288 -3.46 4.24 -9.41
C LEU A 288 -3.61 5.46 -8.50
N THR A 289 -3.89 5.24 -7.21
CA THR A 289 -4.21 6.30 -6.23
C THR A 289 -3.05 6.46 -5.24
N ARG A 290 -2.38 7.62 -5.26
CA ARG A 290 -1.13 7.83 -4.53
C ARG A 290 -1.26 8.24 -3.08
N ASP A 291 -2.27 9.01 -2.73
CA ASP A 291 -2.16 9.86 -1.54
C ASP A 291 -3.20 9.64 -0.44
N THR A 292 -4.32 9.01 -0.69
CA THR A 292 -5.41 9.00 0.30
C THR A 292 -6.03 7.64 0.59
N GLU A 293 -5.91 6.69 -0.32
CA GLU A 293 -6.61 5.42 -0.23
C GLU A 293 -5.67 4.20 -0.24
N LEU A 294 -4.64 4.22 0.61
CA LEU A 294 -3.78 3.05 0.86
C LEU A 294 -4.59 1.80 1.22
N PHE A 295 -5.81 2.00 1.63
CA PHE A 295 -6.71 1.01 2.19
C PHE A 295 -8.03 1.03 1.46
N ASN A 296 -7.93 0.80 0.17
CA ASN A 296 -9.09 0.49 -0.62
C ASN A 296 -9.67 -0.83 -0.11
N SER A 297 -10.97 -0.82 0.12
CA SER A 297 -11.74 -2.02 0.50
C SER A 297 -11.86 -3.05 -0.62
N GLY A 298 -11.19 -2.82 -1.77
CA GLY A 298 -11.24 -3.69 -2.94
C GLY A 298 -12.45 -3.47 -3.86
N GLU A 299 -13.30 -2.48 -3.60
CA GLU A 299 -14.44 -2.16 -4.47
C GLU A 299 -14.04 -1.84 -5.91
N ASP A 300 -12.95 -1.07 -6.09
CA ASP A 300 -12.39 -0.76 -7.39
C ASP A 300 -11.92 -2.02 -8.12
N GLY A 301 -11.25 -2.94 -7.40
CA GLY A 301 -10.83 -4.22 -7.94
C GLY A 301 -12.01 -5.05 -8.46
N TYR A 302 -13.11 -5.11 -7.69
CA TYR A 302 -14.30 -5.83 -8.11
C TYR A 302 -14.85 -5.30 -9.45
N LYS A 303 -14.96 -3.98 -9.59
CA LYS A 303 -15.39 -3.33 -10.83
C LYS A 303 -14.45 -3.61 -12.02
N VAL A 304 -13.14 -3.67 -11.74
CA VAL A 304 -12.14 -4.00 -12.76
C VAL A 304 -12.25 -5.47 -13.19
N GLY A 305 -12.47 -6.39 -12.25
CA GLY A 305 -12.71 -7.81 -12.56
C GLY A 305 -13.89 -8.02 -13.49
N GLU A 306 -15.01 -7.31 -13.25
CA GLU A 306 -16.17 -7.29 -14.13
C GLU A 306 -15.84 -6.74 -15.53
N SER A 307 -15.09 -5.63 -15.59
CA SER A 307 -14.69 -5.02 -16.86
C SER A 307 -13.79 -5.94 -17.68
N VAL A 308 -12.84 -6.63 -17.03
CA VAL A 308 -11.98 -7.63 -17.68
C VAL A 308 -12.79 -8.83 -18.17
N ALA A 309 -13.78 -9.28 -17.41
CA ALA A 309 -14.65 -10.38 -17.86
C ALA A 309 -15.45 -9.99 -19.12
N LYS A 310 -15.97 -8.76 -19.18
CA LYS A 310 -16.63 -8.21 -20.38
C LYS A 310 -15.65 -8.14 -21.56
N TYR A 311 -14.42 -7.66 -21.32
CA TYR A 311 -13.36 -7.61 -22.33
C TYR A 311 -13.06 -8.99 -22.90
N LEU A 312 -12.81 -9.98 -22.05
CA LEU A 312 -12.46 -11.35 -22.47
C LEU A 312 -13.60 -12.01 -23.25
N LYS A 313 -14.87 -11.82 -22.84
CA LYS A 313 -16.03 -12.35 -23.57
C LYS A 313 -16.15 -11.78 -24.99
N LYS A 314 -15.85 -10.50 -25.19
CA LYS A 314 -15.88 -9.85 -26.53
C LYS A 314 -14.86 -10.44 -27.50
N TYR A 315 -13.77 -11.04 -26.99
CA TYR A 315 -12.69 -11.63 -27.81
C TYR A 315 -12.67 -13.18 -27.76
N LEU A 316 -13.77 -13.79 -27.28
CA LEU A 316 -13.96 -15.24 -27.28
C LEU A 316 -14.60 -15.74 -28.60
N TYR A 317 -15.05 -14.81 -29.46
CA TYR A 317 -15.68 -15.10 -30.76
C TYR A 317 -14.86 -14.57 -31.92
#